data_971771030ac6f0c67197551c0bc2f22e
#
_entry.id   971771030ac6f0c67197551c0bc2f22e
#
_cell.length_a   1.000
_cell.length_b   1.000
_cell.length_c   1.000
_cell.angle_alpha   90.00
_cell.angle_beta   90.00
_cell.angle_gamma   90.00
#
_symmetry.space_group_name_H-M   'P 1'
#
loop_
_entity.id
_entity.type
_entity.pdbx_description
1 polymer ?
#
loop_
_entity_poly.entity_id
_entity_poly.type
_entity_poly.pdbx_seq_one_letter_code
_entity_poly.pdbx_strand_id
1 'polypeptide(L)'
;EEPEPSKEPANEPAEQPSKEPAKEPVGKAPTKAASEAHESSDSDEDGSDDDEDMSTAQRMALDRRHTAEQRRKERTEKALAERSADNLRSPICCILGHVDTGKTKLLDKVRQTSVQEGEAGGITQQIGATYFPVEALREKTMVLNKGNFDFKVPGLLIIDTPGHESFTNLRSRGSSLCNIAILVVDIMHGLEAQTLESIRLLRDRKTPFIVALNKVDRLYDWKPTPNNAFQDSLAQQPVHTQKEFEERASKVMLAFAEQGLNAELYYKNKSMGRYVSLVPTSALSGEGVPDMLQLLVSLTQTRMSQSLMYLSELECTVLEVKVVEGLGTTIDVVLSNGVLRESDKIVVCGLNGPIVTQVRALLTPQPLKELRVRSSYVHHKEVRASLGVKIAAPDLDKAVAGSRLLVCTNDDEEELLREEVMS
;
A
#
# COMPACT_ATOMS: atom_id res chain seq x y z
N GLU A 1 40.60 -15.27 -45.88
CA GLU A 1 40.19 -14.44 -47.03
C GLU A 1 39.19 -13.41 -46.56
N GLU A 2 39.69 -12.23 -46.24
CA GLU A 2 38.96 -10.95 -46.25
C GLU A 2 38.74 -10.54 -47.73
N PRO A 3 37.82 -9.61 -48.10
CA PRO A 3 38.04 -8.20 -47.78
C PRO A 3 36.79 -7.33 -47.42
N GLU A 4 37.01 -6.30 -46.60
CA GLU A 4 36.38 -4.99 -46.58
C GLU A 4 36.63 -4.17 -47.86
N PRO A 5 36.20 -2.87 -47.99
CA PRO A 5 35.02 -2.10 -47.58
C PRO A 5 34.47 -1.18 -48.71
N SER A 6 33.34 -0.43 -48.49
CA SER A 6 33.12 0.86 -49.19
C SER A 6 31.94 1.63 -48.56
N LYS A 7 32.21 2.71 -47.85
CA LYS A 7 32.16 4.16 -48.19
C LYS A 7 30.76 4.79 -48.16
N GLU A 8 30.63 5.68 -47.22
CA GLU A 8 29.71 6.84 -47.15
C GLU A 8 29.78 7.71 -48.41
N PRO A 9 28.83 8.65 -48.65
CA PRO A 9 29.09 9.99 -48.11
C PRO A 9 27.87 10.78 -47.55
N ALA A 10 28.25 11.70 -46.70
CA ALA A 10 27.54 12.82 -46.09
C ALA A 10 26.89 13.80 -47.10
N ASN A 11 25.86 14.50 -46.60
CA ASN A 11 25.72 15.95 -46.84
C ASN A 11 24.69 16.59 -45.86
N GLU A 12 25.16 17.44 -44.99
CA GLU A 12 24.55 18.66 -44.50
C GLU A 12 24.85 19.79 -45.52
N PRO A 13 24.36 21.06 -45.41
CA PRO A 13 23.68 21.78 -44.32
C PRO A 13 22.70 22.90 -44.78
N ALA A 14 22.32 23.74 -43.79
CA ALA A 14 21.88 25.17 -43.85
C ALA A 14 20.37 25.41 -43.92
N GLU A 15 19.72 26.36 -43.28
CA GLU A 15 20.08 27.57 -42.53
C GLU A 15 18.83 28.10 -41.77
N GLN A 16 19.05 28.75 -40.64
CA GLN A 16 18.14 29.70 -40.01
C GLN A 16 18.18 31.06 -40.79
N PRO A 17 17.28 32.04 -40.64
CA PRO A 17 17.26 32.82 -39.39
C PRO A 17 15.95 33.56 -38.96
N SER A 18 15.87 33.76 -37.65
CA SER A 18 15.60 34.99 -36.89
C SER A 18 14.40 35.92 -37.21
N LYS A 19 13.60 36.26 -36.18
CA LYS A 19 13.50 37.63 -35.57
C LYS A 19 12.41 37.72 -34.48
N GLU A 20 12.81 37.95 -33.25
CA GLU A 20 12.17 38.83 -32.28
C GLU A 20 12.37 40.31 -32.70
N PRO A 21 11.78 41.36 -32.10
CA PRO A 21 11.42 41.50 -30.69
C PRO A 21 10.24 42.47 -30.32
N ALA A 22 9.91 42.46 -29.00
CA ALA A 22 9.60 43.61 -28.11
C ALA A 22 8.24 44.32 -28.20
N LYS A 23 7.51 44.60 -27.11
CA LYS A 23 7.75 45.47 -25.95
C LYS A 23 6.51 45.49 -25.05
N GLU A 24 6.73 45.42 -23.76
CA GLU A 24 5.86 46.01 -22.73
C GLU A 24 5.80 47.56 -22.85
N PRO A 25 4.85 48.27 -22.17
CA PRO A 25 5.03 48.62 -20.78
C PRO A 25 3.74 48.80 -19.91
N VAL A 26 3.84 48.40 -18.64
CA VAL A 26 3.83 49.19 -17.37
C VAL A 26 2.76 50.28 -17.22
N GLY A 27 1.99 50.20 -16.11
CA GLY A 27 1.47 51.36 -15.47
C GLY A 27 0.28 51.18 -14.52
N LYS A 28 0.59 51.02 -13.22
CA LYS A 28 0.07 51.70 -12.02
C LYS A 28 -1.39 51.59 -11.59
N ALA A 29 -1.54 51.02 -10.37
CA ALA A 29 -2.57 51.47 -9.42
C ALA A 29 -2.28 52.92 -8.95
N PRO A 30 -3.21 53.66 -8.33
CA PRO A 30 -3.72 53.36 -6.99
C PRO A 30 -5.10 53.96 -6.57
N THR A 31 -5.52 53.51 -5.35
CA THR A 31 -6.20 54.17 -4.23
C THR A 31 -7.67 54.56 -4.25
N LYS A 32 -8.34 54.04 -3.20
CA LYS A 32 -9.22 54.57 -2.14
C LYS A 32 -10.23 55.69 -2.45
N ALA A 33 -11.49 55.47 -2.05
CA ALA A 33 -12.25 56.09 -0.97
C ALA A 33 -13.75 55.82 -1.18
N ALA A 34 -14.39 55.26 -0.21
CA ALA A 34 -15.37 55.76 0.77
C ALA A 34 -16.50 56.62 0.23
N SER A 35 -17.72 56.18 0.43
CA SER A 35 -18.81 56.77 1.21
C SER A 35 -20.18 56.67 0.54
N GLU A 36 -21.09 56.20 1.40
CA GLU A 36 -22.48 56.66 1.63
C GLU A 36 -23.63 56.22 0.72
N ALA A 37 -24.44 55.47 1.38
CA ALA A 37 -25.89 55.33 1.44
C ALA A 37 -26.75 56.08 0.42
N HIS A 38 -27.65 55.33 -0.22
CA HIS A 38 -29.08 55.69 -0.22
C HIS A 38 -29.96 54.46 -0.47
N GLU A 39 -30.96 54.34 0.41
CA GLU A 39 -32.13 53.47 0.26
C GLU A 39 -32.92 53.80 -0.97
N SER A 40 -33.41 52.77 -1.66
CA SER A 40 -34.82 52.66 -2.03
C SER A 40 -35.07 51.34 -2.74
N SER A 41 -35.91 50.55 -2.14
CA SER A 41 -37.04 49.73 -2.61
C SER A 41 -37.12 49.41 -4.11
N ASP A 42 -37.26 48.18 -4.34
CA ASP A 42 -38.33 47.42 -4.99
C ASP A 42 -37.80 46.23 -5.76
N SER A 43 -38.25 45.10 -5.30
CA SER A 43 -38.71 43.93 -6.04
C SER A 43 -38.10 43.68 -7.42
N ASP A 44 -37.36 42.58 -7.52
CA ASP A 44 -37.74 41.52 -8.45
C ASP A 44 -37.08 40.21 -7.97
N GLU A 45 -37.95 39.33 -7.50
CA GLU A 45 -37.69 37.89 -7.36
C GLU A 45 -37.47 37.37 -8.79
N ASP A 46 -36.21 37.21 -9.17
CA ASP A 46 -35.85 36.36 -10.28
C ASP A 46 -35.42 34.99 -9.68
N GLY A 47 -36.46 34.31 -9.19
CA GLY A 47 -36.36 32.86 -8.89
C GLY A 47 -36.17 32.14 -10.22
N SER A 48 -35.01 31.54 -10.41
CA SER A 48 -34.69 30.70 -11.54
C SER A 48 -35.75 29.59 -11.72
N ASP A 49 -36.56 29.75 -12.76
CA ASP A 49 -37.58 28.83 -13.25
C ASP A 49 -36.99 27.51 -13.89
N ASP A 50 -35.83 27.06 -13.41
CA ASP A 50 -35.25 25.77 -13.84
C ASP A 50 -35.92 24.53 -13.19
N ASP A 51 -36.80 24.73 -12.20
CA ASP A 51 -37.45 23.63 -11.46
C ASP A 51 -38.81 23.17 -12.03
N GLU A 52 -39.38 23.86 -13.01
CA GLU A 52 -40.74 23.52 -13.52
C GLU A 52 -40.80 22.44 -14.60
N ASP A 53 -39.67 22.06 -15.23
CA ASP A 53 -39.67 21.07 -16.33
C ASP A 53 -39.27 19.63 -15.91
N MET A 54 -38.93 19.40 -14.63
CA MET A 54 -38.62 18.05 -14.16
C MET A 54 -39.85 17.21 -13.93
N SER A 55 -39.89 16.03 -14.56
CA SER A 55 -40.97 15.07 -14.33
C SER A 55 -41.04 14.64 -12.86
N THR A 56 -42.24 14.33 -12.36
CA THR A 56 -42.40 13.81 -10.98
C THR A 56 -41.51 12.60 -10.67
N ALA A 57 -41.20 11.77 -11.66
CA ALA A 57 -40.29 10.65 -11.54
C ALA A 57 -38.83 11.12 -11.31
N GLN A 58 -38.41 12.19 -12.00
CA GLN A 58 -37.07 12.76 -11.85
C GLN A 58 -36.89 13.43 -10.47
N ARG A 59 -37.92 14.16 -9.99
CA ARG A 59 -37.92 14.75 -8.65
C ARG A 59 -37.83 13.67 -7.57
N MET A 60 -38.63 12.59 -7.68
CA MET A 60 -38.54 11.46 -6.76
C MET A 60 -37.19 10.72 -6.80
N ALA A 61 -36.56 10.61 -7.97
CA ALA A 61 -35.21 10.04 -8.08
C ALA A 61 -34.16 10.93 -7.41
N LEU A 62 -34.26 12.25 -7.58
CA LEU A 62 -33.37 13.22 -6.94
C LEU A 62 -33.51 13.20 -5.40
N ASP A 63 -34.74 13.17 -4.90
CA ASP A 63 -35.03 13.09 -3.45
C ASP A 63 -34.50 11.77 -2.85
N ARG A 64 -34.65 10.66 -3.54
CA ARG A 64 -34.05 9.38 -3.13
C ARG A 64 -32.54 9.45 -3.05
N ARG A 65 -31.90 10.06 -4.05
CA ARG A 65 -30.46 10.28 -4.10
C ARG A 65 -29.96 11.13 -2.93
N HIS A 66 -30.58 12.29 -2.68
CA HIS A 66 -30.25 13.14 -1.55
C HIS A 66 -30.45 12.45 -0.20
N THR A 67 -31.52 11.69 -0.04
CA THR A 67 -31.78 10.92 1.16
C THR A 67 -30.73 9.81 1.35
N ALA A 68 -30.32 9.14 0.30
CA ALA A 68 -29.27 8.12 0.34
C ALA A 68 -27.88 8.73 0.69
N GLU A 69 -27.54 9.89 0.10
CA GLU A 69 -26.32 10.63 0.41
C GLU A 69 -26.29 11.09 1.87
N GLN A 70 -27.39 11.61 2.38
CA GLN A 70 -27.51 12.04 3.79
C GLN A 70 -27.34 10.87 4.75
N ARG A 71 -28.03 9.76 4.54
CA ARG A 71 -27.90 8.54 5.37
C ARG A 71 -26.48 8.01 5.36
N ARG A 72 -25.80 8.11 4.24
CA ARG A 72 -24.39 7.68 4.12
C ARG A 72 -23.47 8.62 4.90
N LYS A 73 -23.64 9.94 4.78
CA LYS A 73 -22.89 10.93 5.56
C LYS A 73 -23.09 10.70 7.08
N GLU A 74 -24.33 10.53 7.51
CA GLU A 74 -24.64 10.24 8.92
C GLU A 74 -23.98 8.93 9.41
N ARG A 75 -23.99 7.87 8.58
CA ARG A 75 -23.28 6.62 8.91
C ARG A 75 -21.78 6.85 9.07
N THR A 76 -21.16 7.57 8.13
CA THR A 76 -19.73 7.86 8.15
C THR A 76 -19.38 8.73 9.37
N GLU A 77 -20.16 9.76 9.68
CA GLU A 77 -19.96 10.61 10.86
C GLU A 77 -20.11 9.81 12.16
N LYS A 78 -21.12 8.96 12.24
CA LYS A 78 -21.32 8.06 13.39
C LYS A 78 -20.15 7.09 13.54
N ALA A 79 -19.70 6.48 12.46
CA ALA A 79 -18.56 5.58 12.44
C ALA A 79 -17.26 6.29 12.86
N LEU A 80 -17.08 7.56 12.47
CA LEU A 80 -15.96 8.39 12.90
C LEU A 80 -16.04 8.75 14.38
N ALA A 81 -17.22 9.02 14.90
CA ALA A 81 -17.43 9.34 16.32
C ALA A 81 -17.21 8.12 17.24
N GLU A 82 -17.48 6.90 16.75
CA GLU A 82 -17.30 5.64 17.48
C GLU A 82 -15.85 5.15 17.50
N ARG A 83 -14.91 5.85 16.84
CA ARG A 83 -13.49 5.46 16.81
C ARG A 83 -12.87 5.53 18.21
N SER A 84 -12.13 4.49 18.57
CA SER A 84 -11.45 4.39 19.86
C SER A 84 -10.00 3.98 19.70
N ALA A 85 -9.11 4.55 20.51
CA ALA A 85 -7.70 4.17 20.58
C ALA A 85 -7.49 2.75 21.14
N ASP A 86 -8.49 2.20 21.82
CA ASP A 86 -8.45 0.85 22.37
C ASP A 86 -8.87 -0.22 21.35
N ASN A 87 -9.51 0.19 20.25
CA ASN A 87 -9.96 -0.71 19.18
C ASN A 87 -9.17 -0.43 17.92
N LEU A 88 -7.95 -0.99 17.85
CA LEU A 88 -7.09 -0.86 16.69
C LEU A 88 -7.31 -2.01 15.72
N ARG A 89 -7.31 -1.71 14.42
CA ARG A 89 -7.23 -2.71 13.36
C ARG A 89 -5.79 -3.13 13.11
N SER A 90 -5.59 -4.27 12.48
CA SER A 90 -4.27 -4.70 12.05
C SER A 90 -3.69 -3.71 11.03
N PRO A 91 -2.44 -3.24 11.21
CA PRO A 91 -1.79 -2.43 10.20
C PRO A 91 -1.55 -3.25 8.92
N ILE A 92 -1.67 -2.57 7.79
CA ILE A 92 -1.36 -3.11 6.47
C ILE A 92 0.05 -2.65 6.11
N CYS A 93 0.94 -3.60 5.88
CA CYS A 93 2.32 -3.35 5.47
C CYS A 93 2.55 -3.85 4.06
N CYS A 94 3.20 -3.09 3.19
CA CYS A 94 3.68 -3.61 1.93
C CYS A 94 5.20 -3.81 1.95
N ILE A 95 5.67 -4.84 1.25
CA ILE A 95 7.09 -5.09 1.07
C ILE A 95 7.50 -4.68 -0.35
N LEU A 96 8.54 -3.85 -0.46
CA LEU A 96 9.03 -3.27 -1.70
C LEU A 96 10.54 -3.46 -1.81
N GLY A 97 11.10 -3.28 -3.00
CA GLY A 97 12.54 -3.34 -3.24
C GLY A 97 12.85 -3.97 -4.60
N HIS A 98 14.13 -3.97 -4.95
CA HIS A 98 14.63 -4.48 -6.22
C HIS A 98 14.43 -6.00 -6.37
N VAL A 99 14.51 -6.52 -7.60
CA VAL A 99 14.57 -7.96 -7.87
C VAL A 99 15.77 -8.56 -7.11
N ASP A 100 15.65 -9.80 -6.68
CA ASP A 100 16.71 -10.56 -5.98
C ASP A 100 17.19 -9.98 -4.63
N THR A 101 16.59 -8.92 -4.11
CA THR A 101 16.89 -8.44 -2.74
C THR A 101 16.38 -9.39 -1.66
N GLY A 102 15.57 -10.38 -2.02
CA GLY A 102 15.07 -11.43 -1.14
C GLY A 102 13.77 -11.09 -0.41
N LYS A 103 12.90 -10.24 -1.00
CA LYS A 103 11.58 -9.87 -0.43
C LYS A 103 10.75 -11.08 -0.02
N THR A 104 10.41 -11.93 -1.02
CA THR A 104 9.57 -13.11 -0.79
C THR A 104 10.26 -14.12 0.11
N LYS A 105 11.58 -14.31 -0.02
CA LYS A 105 12.36 -15.17 0.87
C LYS A 105 12.36 -14.69 2.31
N LEU A 106 12.42 -13.37 2.53
CA LEU A 106 12.30 -12.77 3.85
C LEU A 106 10.92 -13.06 4.47
N LEU A 107 9.85 -12.91 3.68
CA LEU A 107 8.50 -13.27 4.12
C LEU A 107 8.33 -14.77 4.34
N ASP A 108 8.90 -15.61 3.49
CA ASP A 108 8.88 -17.06 3.68
C ASP A 108 9.55 -17.46 4.99
N LYS A 109 10.64 -16.80 5.37
CA LYS A 109 11.28 -16.99 6.66
C LYS A 109 10.36 -16.61 7.82
N VAL A 110 9.60 -15.52 7.67
CA VAL A 110 8.60 -15.11 8.67
C VAL A 110 7.43 -16.11 8.72
N ARG A 111 6.93 -16.56 7.56
CA ARG A 111 5.79 -17.51 7.43
C ARG A 111 6.15 -18.95 7.77
N GLN A 112 7.43 -19.31 7.69
CA GLN A 112 7.91 -20.70 7.69
C GLN A 112 7.33 -21.49 6.50
N THR A 113 7.37 -20.88 5.31
CA THR A 113 6.89 -21.43 4.04
C THR A 113 7.96 -21.35 2.97
N SER A 114 7.72 -21.98 1.82
CA SER A 114 8.60 -21.97 0.64
C SER A 114 7.82 -21.48 -0.58
N VAL A 115 7.16 -20.33 -0.47
CA VAL A 115 6.35 -19.76 -1.56
C VAL A 115 7.22 -19.42 -2.76
N GLN A 116 8.41 -18.84 -2.53
CA GLN A 116 9.35 -18.47 -3.59
C GLN A 116 9.77 -19.68 -4.45
N GLU A 117 9.97 -20.83 -3.83
CA GLU A 117 10.37 -22.05 -4.54
C GLU A 117 9.26 -22.60 -5.45
N GLY A 118 7.99 -22.28 -5.13
CA GLY A 118 6.82 -22.65 -5.92
C GLY A 118 6.51 -21.69 -7.07
N GLU A 119 7.17 -20.52 -7.15
CA GLU A 119 6.96 -19.53 -8.19
C GLU A 119 7.80 -19.80 -9.43
N ALA A 120 7.23 -19.59 -10.62
CA ALA A 120 7.93 -19.78 -11.88
C ALA A 120 9.15 -18.84 -11.97
N GLY A 121 10.34 -19.40 -12.12
CA GLY A 121 11.61 -18.67 -12.14
C GLY A 121 12.05 -18.11 -10.78
N GLY A 122 11.38 -18.49 -9.68
CA GLY A 122 11.72 -18.02 -8.33
C GLY A 122 11.46 -16.52 -8.10
N ILE A 123 10.69 -15.88 -8.97
CA ILE A 123 10.34 -14.45 -8.90
C ILE A 123 8.86 -14.25 -8.65
N THR A 124 8.54 -13.31 -7.78
CA THR A 124 7.15 -12.92 -7.50
C THR A 124 6.55 -12.16 -8.67
N GLN A 125 5.45 -12.67 -9.22
CA GLN A 125 4.75 -12.09 -10.37
C GLN A 125 3.36 -11.56 -10.04
N GLN A 126 2.81 -11.89 -8.88
CA GLN A 126 1.48 -11.52 -8.42
C GLN A 126 1.54 -10.85 -7.04
N ILE A 127 0.53 -10.05 -6.71
CA ILE A 127 0.40 -9.50 -5.37
C ILE A 127 -0.06 -10.62 -4.44
N GLY A 128 0.66 -10.83 -3.35
CA GLY A 128 0.29 -11.74 -2.28
C GLY A 128 -0.09 -11.00 -1.01
N ALA A 129 -1.00 -11.56 -0.23
CA ALA A 129 -1.35 -11.04 1.08
C ALA A 129 -1.26 -12.16 2.13
N THR A 130 -0.61 -11.86 3.25
CA THR A 130 -0.45 -12.80 4.37
C THR A 130 -0.80 -12.12 5.67
N TYR A 131 -1.66 -12.74 6.44
CA TYR A 131 -2.00 -12.27 7.77
C TYR A 131 -1.17 -12.97 8.85
N PHE A 132 -0.57 -12.16 9.71
CA PHE A 132 0.20 -12.61 10.88
C PHE A 132 -0.59 -12.27 12.14
N PRO A 133 -1.19 -13.24 12.83
CA PRO A 133 -1.87 -13.01 14.09
C PRO A 133 -0.86 -12.62 15.18
N VAL A 134 -1.34 -11.95 16.23
CA VAL A 134 -0.50 -11.42 17.31
C VAL A 134 0.28 -12.52 18.04
N GLU A 135 -0.29 -13.71 18.15
CA GLU A 135 0.36 -14.88 18.75
C GLU A 135 1.64 -15.26 18.00
N ALA A 136 1.56 -15.29 16.67
CA ALA A 136 2.73 -15.58 15.82
C ALA A 136 3.79 -14.47 15.91
N LEU A 137 3.37 -13.21 16.03
CA LEU A 137 4.28 -12.08 16.22
C LEU A 137 4.99 -12.16 17.57
N ARG A 138 4.27 -12.52 18.64
CA ARG A 138 4.85 -12.74 19.98
C ARG A 138 5.88 -13.85 19.99
N GLU A 139 5.57 -14.99 19.37
CA GLU A 139 6.49 -16.11 19.26
C GLU A 139 7.79 -15.71 18.56
N LYS A 140 7.68 -15.01 17.41
CA LYS A 140 8.84 -14.62 16.62
C LYS A 140 9.70 -13.51 17.27
N THR A 141 9.12 -12.67 18.10
CA THR A 141 9.82 -11.59 18.81
C THR A 141 10.25 -11.95 20.23
N MET A 142 9.97 -13.19 20.69
CA MET A 142 10.26 -13.63 22.05
C MET A 142 11.77 -13.53 22.41
N VAL A 143 12.63 -13.71 21.42
CA VAL A 143 14.10 -13.58 21.59
C VAL A 143 14.51 -12.21 22.09
N LEU A 144 13.81 -11.13 21.66
CA LEU A 144 14.15 -9.76 22.02
C LEU A 144 13.71 -9.38 23.44
N ASN A 145 12.51 -9.79 23.86
CA ASN A 145 11.83 -9.21 25.02
C ASN A 145 11.45 -10.22 26.09
N LYS A 146 11.75 -11.49 25.92
CA LYS A 146 11.28 -12.56 26.83
C LYS A 146 9.77 -12.46 27.13
N GLY A 147 8.97 -11.94 26.17
CA GLY A 147 7.52 -11.80 26.27
C GLY A 147 7.03 -10.48 26.89
N ASN A 148 7.87 -9.51 27.20
CA ASN A 148 7.47 -8.25 27.86
C ASN A 148 6.99 -7.13 26.92
N PHE A 149 6.95 -7.35 25.59
CA PHE A 149 6.45 -6.35 24.65
C PHE A 149 4.91 -6.39 24.60
N ASP A 150 4.28 -5.22 24.79
CA ASP A 150 2.83 -5.09 24.74
C ASP A 150 2.34 -4.88 23.30
N PHE A 151 1.62 -5.88 22.78
CA PHE A 151 0.99 -5.84 21.46
C PHE A 151 -0.45 -5.35 21.60
N LYS A 152 -0.72 -4.12 21.15
CA LYS A 152 -2.06 -3.51 21.11
C LYS A 152 -2.82 -3.80 19.83
N VAL A 153 -2.11 -4.18 18.76
CA VAL A 153 -2.70 -4.53 17.46
C VAL A 153 -3.04 -6.03 17.42
N PRO A 154 -4.16 -6.44 16.80
CA PRO A 154 -4.58 -7.84 16.74
C PRO A 154 -3.71 -8.71 15.82
N GLY A 155 -2.90 -8.08 14.97
CA GLY A 155 -2.02 -8.77 14.03
C GLY A 155 -1.38 -7.80 13.05
N LEU A 156 -0.85 -8.33 11.96
CA LEU A 156 -0.20 -7.59 10.89
C LEU A 156 -0.57 -8.22 9.54
N LEU A 157 -1.08 -7.43 8.61
CA LEU A 157 -1.28 -7.86 7.22
C LEU A 157 -0.09 -7.40 6.37
N ILE A 158 0.63 -8.33 5.75
CA ILE A 158 1.73 -7.99 4.84
C ILE A 158 1.34 -8.30 3.41
N ILE A 159 1.51 -7.31 2.52
CA ILE A 159 1.30 -7.41 1.08
C ILE A 159 2.65 -7.56 0.40
N ASP A 160 2.87 -8.70 -0.25
CA ASP A 160 4.06 -8.97 -1.07
C ASP A 160 3.86 -8.43 -2.48
N THR A 161 4.82 -7.67 -2.99
CA THR A 161 4.75 -7.05 -4.32
C THR A 161 5.89 -7.49 -5.23
N PRO A 162 5.62 -7.69 -6.54
CA PRO A 162 6.65 -8.02 -7.50
C PRO A 162 7.76 -6.97 -7.58
N GLY A 163 9.01 -7.42 -7.70
CA GLY A 163 10.18 -6.53 -7.84
C GLY A 163 10.47 -6.09 -9.27
N HIS A 164 10.07 -6.84 -10.28
CA HIS A 164 10.43 -6.58 -11.69
C HIS A 164 9.80 -5.29 -12.24
N GLU A 165 10.51 -4.59 -13.14
CA GLU A 165 10.06 -3.32 -13.76
C GLU A 165 8.65 -3.38 -14.34
N SER A 166 8.35 -4.47 -15.06
CA SER A 166 7.05 -4.69 -15.71
C SER A 166 5.84 -4.59 -14.76
N PHE A 167 6.06 -4.66 -13.45
CA PHE A 167 5.01 -4.70 -12.44
C PHE A 167 4.87 -3.41 -11.63
N THR A 168 5.24 -2.26 -12.19
CA THR A 168 5.09 -0.94 -11.54
C THR A 168 3.66 -0.68 -11.05
N ASN A 169 2.67 -1.04 -11.86
CA ASN A 169 1.26 -0.91 -11.47
C ASN A 169 0.90 -1.74 -10.23
N LEU A 170 1.46 -2.94 -10.08
CA LEU A 170 1.24 -3.79 -8.91
C LEU A 170 1.89 -3.19 -7.65
N ARG A 171 3.10 -2.62 -7.78
CA ARG A 171 3.76 -1.89 -6.68
C ARG A 171 2.96 -0.67 -6.26
N SER A 172 2.44 0.08 -7.23
CA SER A 172 1.59 1.24 -6.97
C SER A 172 0.32 0.85 -6.21
N ARG A 173 -0.37 -0.23 -6.60
CA ARG A 173 -1.55 -0.75 -5.87
C ARG A 173 -1.20 -1.17 -4.44
N GLY A 174 -0.16 -1.98 -4.26
CA GLY A 174 0.28 -2.42 -2.93
C GLY A 174 0.63 -1.24 -2.02
N SER A 175 1.41 -0.28 -2.52
CA SER A 175 1.81 0.90 -1.74
C SER A 175 0.65 1.84 -1.41
N SER A 176 -0.42 1.87 -2.21
CA SER A 176 -1.59 2.73 -1.94
C SER A 176 -2.43 2.26 -0.77
N LEU A 177 -2.37 0.98 -0.45
CA LEU A 177 -3.18 0.35 0.59
C LEU A 177 -2.47 0.30 1.94
N CYS A 178 -1.14 0.46 1.97
CA CYS A 178 -0.38 0.22 3.18
C CYS A 178 -0.29 1.44 4.10
N ASN A 179 -0.31 1.15 5.39
CA ASN A 179 -0.07 2.14 6.45
C ASN A 179 1.43 2.38 6.64
N ILE A 180 2.23 1.34 6.50
CA ILE A 180 3.69 1.37 6.62
C ILE A 180 4.30 0.40 5.61
N ALA A 181 5.51 0.68 5.13
CA ALA A 181 6.19 -0.19 4.19
C ALA A 181 7.50 -0.75 4.73
N ILE A 182 7.92 -1.91 4.22
CA ILE A 182 9.25 -2.47 4.38
C ILE A 182 9.94 -2.35 3.03
N LEU A 183 11.02 -1.58 2.98
CA LEU A 183 11.89 -1.49 1.80
C LEU A 183 13.06 -2.43 1.98
N VAL A 184 13.13 -3.48 1.15
CA VAL A 184 14.22 -4.46 1.23
C VAL A 184 15.37 -4.03 0.34
N VAL A 185 16.54 -3.87 0.94
CA VAL A 185 17.78 -3.46 0.30
C VAL A 185 18.83 -4.55 0.51
N ASP A 186 19.55 -4.92 -0.54
CA ASP A 186 20.69 -5.83 -0.42
C ASP A 186 21.91 -5.07 0.12
N ILE A 187 22.47 -5.50 1.25
CA ILE A 187 23.64 -4.85 1.86
C ILE A 187 24.89 -4.88 0.94
N MET A 188 24.95 -5.84 0.02
CA MET A 188 26.07 -5.99 -0.90
C MET A 188 26.02 -5.00 -2.06
N HIS A 189 24.80 -4.67 -2.55
CA HIS A 189 24.59 -3.85 -3.74
C HIS A 189 24.11 -2.42 -3.41
N GLY A 190 23.45 -2.22 -2.27
CA GLY A 190 22.91 -0.92 -1.88
C GLY A 190 21.61 -0.55 -2.60
N LEU A 191 21.43 0.74 -2.95
CA LEU A 191 20.22 1.23 -3.60
C LEU A 191 20.27 1.02 -5.12
N GLU A 192 19.39 0.17 -5.62
CA GLU A 192 19.26 -0.15 -7.04
C GLU A 192 18.05 0.56 -7.66
N ALA A 193 17.91 0.53 -9.00
CA ALA A 193 16.91 1.31 -9.74
C ALA A 193 15.47 1.15 -9.22
N GLN A 194 15.01 -0.07 -8.99
CA GLN A 194 13.65 -0.32 -8.49
C GLN A 194 13.49 0.01 -7.01
N THR A 195 14.59 0.04 -6.25
CA THR A 195 14.61 0.56 -4.87
C THR A 195 14.36 2.07 -4.88
N LEU A 196 15.03 2.80 -5.79
CA LEU A 196 14.83 4.24 -5.97
C LEU A 196 13.41 4.57 -6.43
N GLU A 197 12.84 3.79 -7.35
CA GLU A 197 11.44 3.90 -7.75
C GLU A 197 10.50 3.70 -6.55
N SER A 198 10.74 2.66 -5.76
CA SER A 198 9.96 2.38 -4.54
C SER A 198 10.04 3.52 -3.53
N ILE A 199 11.21 4.13 -3.35
CA ILE A 199 11.38 5.32 -2.49
C ILE A 199 10.55 6.50 -3.00
N ARG A 200 10.53 6.74 -4.31
CA ARG A 200 9.69 7.80 -4.91
C ARG A 200 8.22 7.54 -4.66
N LEU A 201 7.72 6.34 -4.93
CA LEU A 201 6.33 5.95 -4.67
C LEU A 201 5.92 6.15 -3.20
N LEU A 202 6.78 5.77 -2.26
CA LEU A 202 6.50 5.94 -0.82
C LEU A 202 6.51 7.42 -0.41
N ARG A 203 7.41 8.22 -0.99
CA ARG A 203 7.48 9.66 -0.75
C ARG A 203 6.25 10.39 -1.28
N ASP A 204 5.85 10.12 -2.53
CA ASP A 204 4.70 10.73 -3.19
C ASP A 204 3.41 10.47 -2.40
N ARG A 205 3.29 9.28 -1.83
CA ARG A 205 2.16 8.87 -0.99
C ARG A 205 2.29 9.25 0.48
N LYS A 206 3.44 9.81 0.89
CA LYS A 206 3.76 10.13 2.29
C LYS A 206 3.65 8.90 3.22
N THR A 207 3.88 7.71 2.69
CA THR A 207 3.83 6.47 3.44
C THR A 207 5.14 6.29 4.22
N PRO A 208 5.11 6.15 5.55
CA PRO A 208 6.28 5.87 6.34
C PRO A 208 6.82 4.46 6.01
N PHE A 209 8.13 4.28 6.12
CA PHE A 209 8.75 2.98 5.84
C PHE A 209 9.96 2.74 6.72
N ILE A 210 10.28 1.47 6.89
CA ILE A 210 11.55 0.98 7.45
C ILE A 210 12.34 0.28 6.35
N VAL A 211 13.63 0.16 6.51
CA VAL A 211 14.50 -0.55 5.57
C VAL A 211 14.97 -1.85 6.19
N ALA A 212 14.69 -2.97 5.53
CA ALA A 212 15.31 -4.25 5.82
C ALA A 212 16.60 -4.36 5.01
N LEU A 213 17.74 -4.17 5.67
CA LEU A 213 19.08 -4.30 5.06
C LEU A 213 19.43 -5.79 5.02
N ASN A 214 19.02 -6.46 3.94
CA ASN A 214 19.01 -7.91 3.82
C ASN A 214 20.34 -8.49 3.34
N LYS A 215 20.51 -9.79 3.51
CA LYS A 215 21.66 -10.61 3.12
C LYS A 215 22.93 -10.33 3.93
N VAL A 216 22.79 -10.01 5.21
CA VAL A 216 23.95 -9.87 6.11
C VAL A 216 24.78 -11.17 6.22
N ASP A 217 24.16 -12.31 5.94
CA ASP A 217 24.80 -13.62 5.85
C ASP A 217 25.84 -13.73 4.72
N ARG A 218 25.89 -12.78 3.78
CA ARG A 218 26.88 -12.72 2.69
C ARG A 218 28.15 -11.94 3.05
N LEU A 219 28.19 -11.33 4.22
CA LEU A 219 29.41 -10.68 4.70
C LEU A 219 30.52 -11.73 4.90
N TYR A 220 31.76 -11.30 4.68
CA TYR A 220 32.89 -12.21 4.80
C TYR A 220 33.01 -12.79 6.20
N ASP A 221 33.16 -14.12 6.28
CA ASP A 221 33.29 -14.91 7.53
C ASP A 221 32.09 -14.72 8.50
N TRP A 222 30.91 -14.42 7.98
CA TRP A 222 29.70 -14.33 8.80
C TRP A 222 29.31 -15.70 9.37
N LYS A 223 29.16 -15.78 10.70
CA LYS A 223 28.72 -16.98 11.42
C LYS A 223 27.23 -16.83 11.72
N PRO A 224 26.35 -17.58 11.01
CA PRO A 224 24.91 -17.40 11.16
C PRO A 224 24.42 -17.97 12.50
N THR A 225 23.56 -17.21 13.18
CA THR A 225 22.82 -17.65 14.37
C THR A 225 21.31 -17.63 14.05
N PRO A 226 20.68 -18.79 13.82
CA PRO A 226 19.32 -18.84 13.33
C PRO A 226 18.30 -18.10 14.20
N ASN A 227 17.46 -17.26 13.57
CA ASN A 227 16.33 -16.52 14.18
C ASN A 227 16.71 -15.68 15.41
N ASN A 228 17.96 -15.22 15.49
CA ASN A 228 18.46 -14.44 16.61
C ASN A 228 18.24 -12.92 16.41
N ALA A 229 18.33 -12.17 17.50
CA ALA A 229 18.40 -10.71 17.46
C ALA A 229 19.66 -10.26 16.71
N PHE A 230 19.55 -9.21 15.89
CA PHE A 230 20.68 -8.79 15.05
C PHE A 230 21.89 -8.35 15.88
N GLN A 231 21.68 -7.57 16.96
CA GLN A 231 22.79 -7.08 17.79
C GLN A 231 23.56 -8.22 18.46
N ASP A 232 22.86 -9.24 18.92
CA ASP A 232 23.49 -10.42 19.56
C ASP A 232 24.27 -11.25 18.54
N SER A 233 23.74 -11.37 17.32
CA SER A 233 24.43 -12.02 16.21
C SER A 233 25.68 -11.25 15.79
N LEU A 234 25.61 -9.93 15.69
CA LEU A 234 26.74 -9.07 15.33
C LEU A 234 27.85 -9.11 16.38
N ALA A 235 27.50 -9.11 17.67
CA ALA A 235 28.47 -9.19 18.78
C ALA A 235 29.30 -10.50 18.77
N GLN A 236 28.75 -11.57 18.19
CA GLN A 236 29.42 -12.85 18.06
C GLN A 236 30.35 -12.96 16.84
N GLN A 237 30.29 -11.98 15.93
CA GLN A 237 31.08 -11.97 14.70
C GLN A 237 32.52 -11.55 14.94
N PRO A 238 33.46 -12.01 14.10
CA PRO A 238 34.84 -11.53 14.11
C PRO A 238 34.90 -10.00 13.88
N VAL A 239 35.94 -9.36 14.42
CA VAL A 239 36.09 -7.91 14.31
C VAL A 239 36.16 -7.39 12.87
N HIS A 240 36.74 -8.18 11.96
CA HIS A 240 36.82 -7.78 10.55
C HIS A 240 35.42 -7.82 9.89
N THR A 241 34.58 -8.78 10.23
CA THR A 241 33.19 -8.89 9.75
C THR A 241 32.34 -7.74 10.29
N GLN A 242 32.52 -7.36 11.58
CA GLN A 242 31.83 -6.22 12.16
C GLN A 242 32.21 -4.91 11.45
N LYS A 243 33.50 -4.71 11.15
CA LYS A 243 33.98 -3.53 10.39
C LYS A 243 33.42 -3.50 8.97
N GLU A 244 33.40 -4.63 8.26
CA GLU A 244 32.80 -4.71 6.92
C GLU A 244 31.31 -4.35 6.97
N PHE A 245 30.57 -4.86 7.97
CA PHE A 245 29.17 -4.49 8.17
C PHE A 245 29.01 -2.98 8.36
N GLU A 246 29.79 -2.36 9.25
CA GLU A 246 29.71 -0.92 9.53
C GLU A 246 30.05 -0.07 8.29
N GLU A 247 31.05 -0.48 7.51
CA GLU A 247 31.42 0.21 6.26
C GLU A 247 30.28 0.12 5.23
N ARG A 248 29.69 -1.07 5.03
CA ARG A 248 28.60 -1.25 4.07
C ARG A 248 27.33 -0.53 4.50
N ALA A 249 26.98 -0.60 5.80
CA ALA A 249 25.85 0.14 6.34
C ALA A 249 26.01 1.65 6.17
N SER A 250 27.24 2.18 6.38
CA SER A 250 27.55 3.59 6.16
C SER A 250 27.42 4.00 4.70
N LYS A 251 27.83 3.15 3.75
CA LYS A 251 27.61 3.39 2.31
C LYS A 251 26.11 3.47 1.95
N VAL A 252 25.29 2.59 2.53
CA VAL A 252 23.85 2.63 2.32
C VAL A 252 23.24 3.89 2.95
N MET A 253 23.65 4.28 4.15
CA MET A 253 23.19 5.53 4.77
C MET A 253 23.54 6.76 3.92
N LEU A 254 24.74 6.80 3.35
CA LEU A 254 25.17 7.87 2.43
C LEU A 254 24.29 7.89 1.18
N ALA A 255 24.01 6.74 0.57
CA ALA A 255 23.14 6.64 -0.60
C ALA A 255 21.71 7.11 -0.31
N PHE A 256 21.17 6.87 0.90
CA PHE A 256 19.89 7.47 1.33
C PHE A 256 19.99 8.99 1.48
N ALA A 257 21.09 9.52 2.01
CA ALA A 257 21.32 10.96 2.15
C ALA A 257 21.35 11.64 0.76
N GLU A 258 21.93 11.03 -0.26
CA GLU A 258 21.92 11.49 -1.65
C GLU A 258 20.48 11.57 -2.22
N GLN A 259 19.57 10.72 -1.74
CA GLN A 259 18.14 10.80 -2.07
C GLN A 259 17.36 11.80 -1.21
N GLY A 260 18.04 12.60 -0.37
CA GLY A 260 17.42 13.56 0.54
C GLY A 260 16.72 12.92 1.75
N LEU A 261 17.08 11.70 2.12
CA LEU A 261 16.53 10.97 3.26
C LEU A 261 17.64 10.67 4.27
N ASN A 262 17.44 11.03 5.52
CA ASN A 262 18.35 10.62 6.58
C ASN A 262 18.00 9.19 7.01
N ALA A 263 19.00 8.33 7.09
CA ALA A 263 18.86 6.96 7.55
C ALA A 263 19.82 6.65 8.68
N GLU A 264 19.42 5.79 9.62
CA GLU A 264 20.25 5.36 10.75
C GLU A 264 19.91 3.91 11.13
N LEU A 265 20.86 3.18 11.67
CA LEU A 265 20.62 1.84 12.22
C LEU A 265 19.56 1.91 13.33
N TYR A 266 18.60 0.99 13.34
CA TYR A 266 17.42 1.03 14.20
C TYR A 266 17.76 1.16 15.69
N TYR A 267 18.83 0.53 16.15
CA TYR A 267 19.30 0.58 17.54
C TYR A 267 20.10 1.85 17.88
N LYS A 268 20.58 2.59 16.88
CA LYS A 268 21.23 3.90 17.04
C LYS A 268 20.26 5.07 16.83
N ASN A 269 19.09 4.80 16.20
CA ASN A 269 18.12 5.82 15.83
C ASN A 269 17.34 6.36 17.04
N LYS A 270 17.71 7.55 17.50
CA LYS A 270 17.04 8.26 18.60
C LYS A 270 15.80 9.04 18.15
N SER A 271 15.62 9.27 16.86
CA SER A 271 14.55 10.09 16.32
C SER A 271 13.89 9.42 15.08
N MET A 272 13.07 8.43 15.34
CA MET A 272 12.36 7.64 14.30
C MET A 272 11.44 8.47 13.39
N GLY A 273 11.25 9.78 13.66
CA GLY A 273 10.47 10.67 12.80
C GLY A 273 11.32 11.45 11.80
N ARG A 274 12.63 11.56 12.07
CA ARG A 274 13.58 12.28 11.21
C ARG A 274 14.46 11.34 10.39
N TYR A 275 14.70 10.14 10.91
CA TYR A 275 15.58 9.16 10.31
C TYR A 275 14.82 7.90 9.95
N VAL A 276 15.04 7.39 8.75
CA VAL A 276 14.58 6.07 8.35
C VAL A 276 15.40 5.02 9.09
N SER A 277 14.73 4.06 9.72
CA SER A 277 15.39 3.00 10.46
C SER A 277 15.87 1.89 9.53
N LEU A 278 17.17 1.61 9.54
CA LEU A 278 17.77 0.46 8.87
C LEU A 278 17.83 -0.72 9.84
N VAL A 279 17.20 -1.83 9.47
CA VAL A 279 17.20 -3.08 10.23
C VAL A 279 17.95 -4.13 9.44
N PRO A 280 19.18 -4.51 9.86
CA PRO A 280 19.92 -5.55 9.19
C PRO A 280 19.23 -6.90 9.38
N THR A 281 19.08 -7.66 8.28
CA THR A 281 18.36 -8.93 8.27
C THR A 281 19.06 -9.97 7.40
N SER A 282 18.80 -11.25 7.68
CA SER A 282 19.09 -12.35 6.77
C SER A 282 17.81 -13.15 6.51
N ALA A 283 17.37 -13.17 5.27
CA ALA A 283 16.27 -14.03 4.84
C ALA A 283 16.62 -15.52 4.88
N LEU A 284 17.91 -15.86 4.92
CA LEU A 284 18.39 -17.25 4.99
C LEU A 284 18.41 -17.77 6.43
N SER A 285 19.14 -17.09 7.32
CA SER A 285 19.28 -17.50 8.72
C SER A 285 18.12 -17.03 9.61
N GLY A 286 17.46 -15.92 9.26
CA GLY A 286 16.37 -15.30 10.03
C GLY A 286 16.85 -14.30 11.08
N GLU A 287 18.13 -13.98 11.09
CA GLU A 287 18.72 -12.94 11.97
C GLU A 287 18.11 -11.58 11.64
N GLY A 288 17.85 -10.77 12.68
CA GLY A 288 17.24 -9.45 12.54
C GLY A 288 15.75 -9.44 12.15
N VAL A 289 15.16 -10.57 11.81
CA VAL A 289 13.71 -10.67 11.54
C VAL A 289 12.88 -10.34 12.79
N PRO A 290 13.22 -10.85 13.98
CA PRO A 290 12.55 -10.43 15.22
C PRO A 290 12.59 -8.92 15.42
N ASP A 291 13.76 -8.29 15.22
CA ASP A 291 13.99 -6.84 15.35
C ASP A 291 13.11 -6.05 14.38
N MET A 292 13.04 -6.50 13.14
CA MET A 292 12.21 -5.88 12.09
C MET A 292 10.72 -5.92 12.46
N LEU A 293 10.21 -7.08 12.87
CA LEU A 293 8.80 -7.23 13.23
C LEU A 293 8.43 -6.41 14.45
N GLN A 294 9.27 -6.42 15.49
CA GLN A 294 9.04 -5.62 16.69
C GLN A 294 9.07 -4.13 16.41
N LEU A 295 10.05 -3.64 15.64
CA LEU A 295 10.14 -2.25 15.26
C LEU A 295 8.91 -1.83 14.45
N LEU A 296 8.46 -2.65 13.50
CA LEU A 296 7.29 -2.41 12.69
C LEU A 296 6.03 -2.23 13.55
N VAL A 297 5.78 -3.17 14.46
CA VAL A 297 4.64 -3.10 15.38
C VAL A 297 4.76 -1.90 16.33
N SER A 298 5.95 -1.65 16.88
CA SER A 298 6.19 -0.49 17.75
C SER A 298 5.88 0.84 17.05
N LEU A 299 6.36 1.02 15.83
CA LEU A 299 6.09 2.24 15.03
C LEU A 299 4.61 2.40 14.73
N THR A 300 3.93 1.32 14.36
CA THR A 300 2.49 1.37 14.06
C THR A 300 1.66 1.71 15.29
N GLN A 301 1.96 1.14 16.44
CA GLN A 301 1.24 1.40 17.69
C GLN A 301 1.48 2.80 18.25
N THR A 302 2.70 3.33 18.12
CA THR A 302 3.05 4.61 18.75
C THR A 302 2.79 5.81 17.86
N ARG A 303 2.99 5.69 16.54
CA ARG A 303 2.90 6.83 15.61
C ARG A 303 1.67 6.84 14.73
N MET A 304 1.07 5.68 14.54
CA MET A 304 -0.03 5.50 13.59
C MET A 304 -1.33 5.09 14.28
N SER A 305 -1.39 5.16 15.61
CA SER A 305 -2.58 4.76 16.38
C SER A 305 -3.86 5.42 15.85
N GLN A 306 -3.83 6.71 15.52
CA GLN A 306 -4.99 7.42 14.97
C GLN A 306 -5.46 6.87 13.62
N SER A 307 -4.55 6.52 12.72
CA SER A 307 -4.89 5.93 11.41
C SER A 307 -5.28 4.46 11.50
N LEU A 308 -4.96 3.80 12.62
CA LEU A 308 -5.27 2.40 12.88
C LEU A 308 -6.53 2.20 13.74
N MET A 309 -7.15 3.28 14.24
CA MET A 309 -8.45 3.15 14.90
C MET A 309 -9.45 2.52 13.93
N TYR A 310 -10.10 1.46 14.38
CA TYR A 310 -11.08 0.74 13.58
C TYR A 310 -12.23 1.65 13.16
N LEU A 311 -12.61 1.60 11.90
CA LEU A 311 -13.76 2.27 11.33
C LEU A 311 -14.79 1.21 10.96
N SER A 312 -16.06 1.40 11.33
CA SER A 312 -17.14 0.48 10.99
C SER A 312 -17.59 0.58 9.54
N GLU A 313 -17.29 1.70 8.88
CA GLU A 313 -17.52 1.86 7.43
C GLU A 313 -16.59 0.96 6.63
N LEU A 314 -17.11 0.36 5.55
CA LEU A 314 -16.36 -0.58 4.73
C LEU A 314 -15.37 0.15 3.82
N GLU A 315 -14.10 -0.23 3.96
CA GLU A 315 -13.03 0.12 3.02
C GLU A 315 -12.42 -1.16 2.46
N CYS A 316 -12.66 -1.44 1.20
CA CYS A 316 -12.20 -2.65 0.54
C CYS A 316 -11.69 -2.33 -0.87
N THR A 317 -10.55 -2.92 -1.24
CA THR A 317 -9.91 -2.71 -2.54
C THR A 317 -9.59 -4.04 -3.21
N VAL A 318 -9.89 -4.12 -4.50
CA VAL A 318 -9.60 -5.29 -5.34
C VAL A 318 -8.10 -5.33 -5.67
N LEU A 319 -7.41 -6.39 -5.29
CA LEU A 319 -5.99 -6.62 -5.65
C LEU A 319 -5.86 -7.23 -7.03
N GLU A 320 -6.54 -8.36 -7.23
CA GLU A 320 -6.45 -9.16 -8.44
C GLU A 320 -7.78 -9.87 -8.75
N VAL A 321 -7.96 -10.20 -10.02
CA VAL A 321 -9.07 -11.03 -10.52
C VAL A 321 -8.47 -12.35 -11.01
N LYS A 322 -8.99 -13.46 -10.53
CA LYS A 322 -8.47 -14.81 -10.82
C LYS A 322 -9.58 -15.80 -11.10
N VAL A 323 -9.32 -16.70 -12.02
CA VAL A 323 -10.16 -17.89 -12.20
C VAL A 323 -9.60 -19.03 -11.35
N VAL A 324 -10.41 -19.54 -10.44
CA VAL A 324 -10.04 -20.66 -9.55
C VAL A 324 -10.88 -21.86 -9.94
N GLU A 325 -10.19 -22.98 -10.20
CA GLU A 325 -10.84 -24.26 -10.54
C GLU A 325 -11.82 -24.68 -9.43
N GLY A 326 -13.06 -24.97 -9.79
CA GLY A 326 -14.12 -25.33 -8.84
C GLY A 326 -14.86 -24.14 -8.19
N LEU A 327 -14.31 -22.93 -8.22
CA LEU A 327 -14.96 -21.73 -7.66
C LEU A 327 -15.40 -20.73 -8.74
N GLY A 328 -14.87 -20.85 -9.96
CA GLY A 328 -15.08 -19.88 -11.04
C GLY A 328 -14.22 -18.63 -10.88
N THR A 329 -14.71 -17.51 -11.39
CA THR A 329 -14.01 -16.23 -11.25
C THR A 329 -14.15 -15.71 -9.83
N THR A 330 -13.01 -15.36 -9.23
CA THR A 330 -12.91 -14.81 -7.88
C THR A 330 -12.09 -13.54 -7.92
N ILE A 331 -12.31 -12.66 -6.96
CA ILE A 331 -11.46 -11.48 -6.73
C ILE A 331 -10.74 -11.63 -5.40
N ASP A 332 -9.46 -11.30 -5.41
CA ASP A 332 -8.66 -11.15 -4.21
C ASP A 332 -8.74 -9.70 -3.76
N VAL A 333 -9.19 -9.45 -2.55
CA VAL A 333 -9.39 -8.11 -2.00
C VAL A 333 -8.64 -7.92 -0.68
N VAL A 334 -8.32 -6.67 -0.38
CA VAL A 334 -7.88 -6.25 0.96
C VAL A 334 -9.03 -5.48 1.60
N LEU A 335 -9.54 -6.05 2.69
CA LEU A 335 -10.50 -5.39 3.56
C LEU A 335 -9.73 -4.56 4.58
N SER A 336 -9.67 -3.24 4.39
CA SER A 336 -8.92 -2.32 5.24
C SER A 336 -9.69 -1.90 6.47
N ASN A 337 -10.99 -1.66 6.35
CA ASN A 337 -11.91 -1.31 7.45
C ASN A 337 -13.27 -1.98 7.23
N GLY A 338 -14.06 -2.03 8.29
CA GLY A 338 -15.43 -2.52 8.26
C GLY A 338 -15.55 -4.04 8.33
N VAL A 339 -16.72 -4.50 7.96
CA VAL A 339 -17.11 -5.90 7.98
C VAL A 339 -17.77 -6.26 6.66
N LEU A 340 -17.39 -7.40 6.09
CA LEU A 340 -17.98 -7.96 4.89
C LEU A 340 -18.65 -9.28 5.23
N ARG A 341 -19.88 -9.47 4.76
CA ARG A 341 -20.69 -10.66 5.02
C ARG A 341 -21.00 -11.44 3.74
N GLU A 342 -21.21 -12.71 3.92
CA GLU A 342 -21.83 -13.55 2.90
C GLU A 342 -23.22 -13.00 2.57
N SER A 343 -23.60 -13.05 1.30
CA SER A 343 -24.84 -12.47 0.77
C SER A 343 -24.88 -10.93 0.68
N ASP A 344 -23.84 -10.21 1.07
CA ASP A 344 -23.77 -8.76 0.82
C ASP A 344 -23.83 -8.47 -0.67
N LYS A 345 -24.61 -7.45 -1.05
CA LYS A 345 -24.66 -6.91 -2.40
C LYS A 345 -23.51 -5.96 -2.59
N ILE A 346 -22.58 -6.28 -3.50
CA ILE A 346 -21.36 -5.52 -3.75
C ILE A 346 -21.39 -4.83 -5.11
N VAL A 347 -20.76 -3.66 -5.17
CA VAL A 347 -20.56 -2.88 -6.37
C VAL A 347 -19.06 -2.75 -6.62
N VAL A 348 -18.59 -3.16 -7.79
CA VAL A 348 -17.19 -3.10 -8.20
C VAL A 348 -17.06 -2.47 -9.58
N CYS A 349 -15.92 -1.80 -9.84
CA CYS A 349 -15.62 -1.30 -11.18
C CYS A 349 -15.39 -2.45 -12.15
N GLY A 350 -16.02 -2.42 -13.28
CA GLY A 350 -15.84 -3.36 -14.37
C GLY A 350 -15.43 -2.67 -15.67
N LEU A 351 -14.80 -3.43 -16.58
CA LEU A 351 -14.35 -2.93 -17.89
C LEU A 351 -15.47 -2.33 -18.76
N ASN A 352 -16.70 -2.80 -18.57
CA ASN A 352 -17.87 -2.39 -19.36
C ASN A 352 -18.87 -1.56 -18.53
N GLY A 353 -18.45 -1.05 -17.37
CA GLY A 353 -19.32 -0.35 -16.42
C GLY A 353 -19.35 -1.01 -15.05
N PRO A 354 -20.08 -0.45 -14.08
CA PRO A 354 -20.16 -0.99 -12.73
C PRO A 354 -20.82 -2.35 -12.69
N ILE A 355 -20.22 -3.29 -11.97
CA ILE A 355 -20.72 -4.64 -11.74
C ILE A 355 -21.39 -4.65 -10.38
N VAL A 356 -22.68 -5.02 -10.35
CA VAL A 356 -23.43 -5.24 -9.12
C VAL A 356 -23.71 -6.72 -8.97
N THR A 357 -23.21 -7.31 -7.90
CA THR A 357 -23.34 -8.76 -7.68
C THR A 357 -23.45 -9.08 -6.18
N GLN A 358 -23.83 -10.31 -5.87
CA GLN A 358 -23.96 -10.77 -4.49
C GLN A 358 -22.85 -11.74 -4.13
N VAL A 359 -22.25 -11.53 -2.97
CA VAL A 359 -21.20 -12.39 -2.44
C VAL A 359 -21.75 -13.80 -2.17
N ARG A 360 -21.17 -14.80 -2.83
CA ARG A 360 -21.50 -16.22 -2.63
C ARG A 360 -20.65 -16.87 -1.54
N ALA A 361 -19.38 -16.51 -1.48
CA ALA A 361 -18.45 -17.07 -0.49
C ALA A 361 -17.35 -16.08 -0.16
N LEU A 362 -16.97 -16.04 1.12
CA LEU A 362 -15.82 -15.33 1.66
C LEU A 362 -14.79 -16.37 2.10
N LEU A 363 -13.63 -16.35 1.48
CA LEU A 363 -12.58 -17.33 1.69
C LEU A 363 -11.30 -16.64 2.16
N THR A 364 -10.68 -17.17 3.20
CA THR A 364 -9.35 -16.76 3.62
C THR A 364 -8.39 -17.95 3.60
N PRO A 365 -7.09 -17.73 3.36
CA PRO A 365 -6.11 -18.77 3.60
C PRO A 365 -6.05 -19.09 5.10
N GLN A 366 -5.46 -20.21 5.45
CA GLN A 366 -5.11 -20.48 6.85
C GLN A 366 -4.12 -19.42 7.37
N PRO A 367 -4.06 -19.16 8.68
CA PRO A 367 -3.09 -18.22 9.28
C PRO A 367 -1.66 -18.53 8.81
N LEU A 368 -0.88 -17.49 8.55
CA LEU A 368 0.49 -17.54 8.01
C LEU A 368 0.60 -18.09 6.56
N LYS A 369 -0.48 -18.53 5.94
CA LYS A 369 -0.49 -18.89 4.52
C LYS A 369 -0.84 -17.69 3.66
N GLU A 370 -0.38 -17.73 2.44
CA GLU A 370 -0.57 -16.65 1.50
C GLU A 370 -1.85 -16.81 0.67
N LEU A 371 -2.52 -15.70 0.38
CA LEU A 371 -3.81 -15.66 -0.33
C LEU A 371 -3.72 -16.23 -1.76
N ARG A 372 -2.60 -16.01 -2.46
CA ARG A 372 -2.40 -16.45 -3.86
C ARG A 372 -2.06 -17.93 -4.01
N VAL A 373 -1.54 -18.57 -2.96
CA VAL A 373 -1.13 -19.96 -3.01
C VAL A 373 -2.35 -20.86 -2.85
N ARG A 374 -2.48 -21.86 -3.73
CA ARG A 374 -3.54 -22.88 -3.60
C ARG A 374 -3.37 -23.61 -2.27
N SER A 375 -4.29 -23.40 -1.37
CA SER A 375 -4.34 -24.06 -0.07
C SER A 375 -5.79 -24.42 0.27
N SER A 376 -6.01 -25.14 1.35
CA SER A 376 -7.35 -25.29 1.92
C SER A 376 -7.81 -23.94 2.44
N TYR A 377 -8.79 -23.34 1.77
CA TYR A 377 -9.40 -22.08 2.22
C TYR A 377 -10.35 -22.33 3.41
N VAL A 378 -10.37 -21.37 4.31
CA VAL A 378 -11.37 -21.29 5.38
C VAL A 378 -12.54 -20.45 4.89
N HIS A 379 -13.74 -20.99 4.96
CA HIS A 379 -14.96 -20.31 4.59
C HIS A 379 -15.53 -19.54 5.77
N HIS A 380 -15.86 -18.28 5.57
CA HIS A 380 -16.38 -17.39 6.59
C HIS A 380 -17.75 -16.86 6.18
N LYS A 381 -18.68 -16.76 7.13
CA LYS A 381 -19.95 -16.05 6.95
C LYS A 381 -19.76 -14.54 7.06
N GLU A 382 -18.79 -14.12 7.87
CA GLU A 382 -18.46 -12.72 8.13
C GLU A 382 -16.95 -12.58 8.30
N VAL A 383 -16.38 -11.53 7.71
CA VAL A 383 -14.96 -11.19 7.83
C VAL A 383 -14.82 -9.75 8.28
N ARG A 384 -14.00 -9.52 9.31
CA ARG A 384 -13.69 -8.20 9.85
C ARG A 384 -12.26 -7.77 9.47
N ALA A 385 -12.07 -6.48 9.24
CA ALA A 385 -10.78 -5.89 8.87
C ALA A 385 -9.68 -6.07 9.96
N SER A 386 -8.37 -6.06 9.61
CA SER A 386 -7.82 -5.96 8.25
C SER A 386 -7.38 -7.34 7.80
N LEU A 387 -7.90 -7.79 6.68
CA LEU A 387 -7.59 -9.12 6.14
C LEU A 387 -7.53 -9.11 4.61
N GLY A 388 -6.73 -10.02 4.04
CA GLY A 388 -6.84 -10.40 2.64
C GLY A 388 -7.92 -11.47 2.48
N VAL A 389 -8.89 -11.23 1.63
CA VAL A 389 -10.06 -12.10 1.43
C VAL A 389 -10.21 -12.42 -0.05
N LYS A 390 -10.53 -13.67 -0.34
CA LYS A 390 -10.95 -14.10 -1.67
C LYS A 390 -12.47 -14.15 -1.71
N ILE A 391 -13.08 -13.40 -2.64
CA ILE A 391 -14.52 -13.30 -2.83
C ILE A 391 -14.90 -14.09 -4.07
N ALA A 392 -15.85 -15.00 -3.93
CA ALA A 392 -16.52 -15.66 -5.04
C ALA A 392 -17.90 -15.04 -5.23
N ALA A 393 -18.18 -14.54 -6.42
CA ALA A 393 -19.47 -14.01 -6.81
C ALA A 393 -19.67 -14.15 -8.34
N PRO A 394 -20.92 -14.06 -8.85
CA PRO A 394 -21.18 -14.04 -10.30
C PRO A 394 -20.56 -12.82 -10.98
N ASP A 395 -20.35 -12.91 -12.28
CA ASP A 395 -20.02 -11.79 -13.20
C ASP A 395 -18.77 -10.99 -12.87
N LEU A 396 -17.84 -11.55 -12.08
CA LEU A 396 -16.58 -10.89 -11.69
C LEU A 396 -15.47 -10.97 -12.76
N ASP A 397 -15.72 -11.61 -13.90
CA ASP A 397 -14.74 -11.83 -14.98
C ASP A 397 -14.21 -10.53 -15.60
N LYS A 398 -15.00 -9.47 -15.55
CA LYS A 398 -14.67 -8.14 -16.07
C LYS A 398 -14.31 -7.12 -15.00
N ALA A 399 -14.17 -7.55 -13.74
CA ALA A 399 -13.80 -6.65 -12.66
C ALA A 399 -12.38 -6.08 -12.86
N VAL A 400 -12.20 -4.81 -12.47
CA VAL A 400 -10.93 -4.10 -12.61
C VAL A 400 -10.15 -4.17 -11.31
N ALA A 401 -8.94 -4.70 -11.37
CA ALA A 401 -8.04 -4.75 -10.23
C ALA A 401 -7.50 -3.35 -9.88
N GLY A 402 -7.44 -3.03 -8.60
CA GLY A 402 -7.05 -1.70 -8.07
C GLY A 402 -8.24 -0.80 -7.78
N SER A 403 -9.46 -1.19 -8.17
CA SER A 403 -10.68 -0.45 -7.88
C SER A 403 -11.18 -0.69 -6.45
N ARG A 404 -12.02 0.23 -5.98
CA ARG A 404 -12.75 0.05 -4.71
C ARG A 404 -13.87 -0.97 -4.88
N LEU A 405 -14.16 -1.68 -3.80
CA LEU A 405 -15.35 -2.48 -3.63
C LEU A 405 -16.23 -1.80 -2.59
N LEU A 406 -17.48 -1.55 -2.97
CA LEU A 406 -18.48 -0.92 -2.10
C LEU A 406 -19.59 -1.92 -1.78
N VAL A 407 -20.20 -1.81 -0.61
CA VAL A 407 -21.35 -2.64 -0.23
C VAL A 407 -22.61 -1.79 -0.29
N CYS A 408 -23.59 -2.31 -1.02
CA CYS A 408 -24.91 -1.73 -1.15
C CYS A 408 -25.80 -2.25 -0.03
N THR A 409 -26.19 -1.38 0.90
CA THR A 409 -27.07 -1.74 2.00
C THR A 409 -28.56 -1.60 1.65
N ASN A 410 -28.87 -0.68 0.75
CA ASN A 410 -30.22 -0.42 0.26
C ASN A 410 -30.24 -0.20 -1.23
N ASP A 411 -31.31 -0.61 -1.91
CA ASP A 411 -31.43 -0.46 -3.36
C ASP A 411 -31.43 1.01 -3.81
N ASP A 412 -31.84 1.95 -2.95
CA ASP A 412 -31.76 3.39 -3.23
C ASP A 412 -30.31 3.93 -3.31
N GLU A 413 -29.35 3.24 -2.67
CA GLU A 413 -27.92 3.60 -2.71
C GLU A 413 -27.20 3.01 -3.93
N GLU A 414 -27.79 2.04 -4.62
CA GLU A 414 -27.11 1.31 -5.72
C GLU A 414 -26.66 2.23 -6.84
N GLU A 415 -27.50 3.18 -7.25
CA GLU A 415 -27.20 4.11 -8.35
C GLU A 415 -26.05 5.05 -8.00
N LEU A 416 -26.02 5.59 -6.78
CA LEU A 416 -24.93 6.39 -6.25
C LEU A 416 -23.61 5.62 -6.21
N LEU A 417 -23.66 4.37 -5.74
CA LEU A 417 -22.47 3.52 -5.64
C LEU A 417 -21.93 3.11 -7.00
N ARG A 418 -22.82 2.95 -8.01
CA ARG A 418 -22.41 2.71 -9.39
C ARG A 418 -21.63 3.89 -9.98
N GLU A 419 -22.05 5.12 -9.71
CA GLU A 419 -21.34 6.32 -10.15
C GLU A 419 -20.01 6.47 -9.42
N GLU A 420 -20.00 6.29 -8.09
CA GLU A 420 -18.79 6.45 -7.27
C GLU A 420 -17.69 5.44 -7.64
N VAL A 421 -18.07 4.21 -7.94
CA VAL A 421 -17.08 3.17 -8.27
C VAL A 421 -16.42 3.43 -9.63
N MET A 422 -17.04 4.24 -10.50
CA MET A 422 -16.51 4.62 -11.80
C MET A 422 -15.73 5.93 -11.81
N SER A 423 -15.86 6.75 -10.77
CA SER A 423 -15.09 8.00 -10.58
C SER A 423 -13.68 7.75 -10.07
#